data_4526cd8d77c65a3be7c40ab8ccc2468c
#
_entry.id   4526cd8d77c65a3be7c40ab8ccc2468c
#
_cell.length_a   1.000
_cell.length_b   1.000
_cell.length_c   1.000
_cell.angle_alpha   90.00
_cell.angle_beta   90.00
_cell.angle_gamma   90.00
#
_symmetry.space_group_name_H-M   'P 1'
#
loop_
_entity.id
_entity.type
_entity.pdbx_description
1 polymer ?
#
loop_
_entity_poly.entity_id
_entity_poly.type
_entity_poly.pdbx_seq_one_letter_code
_entity_poly.pdbx_strand_id
1 'polypeptide(L)'
;KSNELLAHAYSKLYGIPCTGLRFFTVYGPCGRPDMAYFGFTNKMVKGEKIQLFNYGDMYRDFTYIDDIVKGVSAVMEKAPDANEDGVRVKVYNIGNHQPVSLKFFVETLEKCLRKAGVIDNEAEKEFLPMQPGDVYQTYADVSELEKDFGFKPDTPLEVGLTAFAEWYAGYYRRK
;
A
#
# COMPACT_ATOMS: atom_id res chain seq x y z
N LYS A 1 -2.08 12.31 12.34
CA LYS A 1 -1.81 13.70 12.78
C LYS A 1 -1.26 13.78 14.21
N SER A 2 -1.89 13.13 15.19
CA SER A 2 -1.42 13.18 16.59
C SER A 2 0.04 12.74 16.74
N ASN A 3 0.44 11.65 16.09
CA ASN A 3 1.81 11.17 16.14
C ASN A 3 2.83 12.16 15.53
N GLU A 4 2.44 12.86 14.46
CA GLU A 4 3.30 13.89 13.84
C GLU A 4 3.50 15.09 14.78
N LEU A 5 2.43 15.52 15.50
CA LEU A 5 2.52 16.57 16.50
C LEU A 5 3.38 16.16 17.71
N LEU A 6 3.23 14.92 18.19
CA LEU A 6 4.08 14.38 19.25
C LEU A 6 5.54 14.34 18.83
N ALA A 7 5.86 13.85 17.63
CA ALA A 7 7.23 13.84 17.09
C ALA A 7 7.82 15.26 17.05
N HIS A 8 7.05 16.24 16.62
CA HIS A 8 7.48 17.64 16.62
C HIS A 8 7.78 18.16 18.03
N ALA A 9 6.87 17.93 19.00
CA ALA A 9 7.05 18.38 20.37
C ALA A 9 8.28 17.74 21.03
N TYR A 10 8.47 16.42 20.85
CA TYR A 10 9.61 15.71 21.42
C TYR A 10 10.93 16.10 20.76
N SER A 11 10.92 16.32 19.45
CA SER A 11 12.09 16.83 18.75
C SER A 11 12.50 18.21 19.28
N LYS A 12 11.54 19.11 19.48
CA LYS A 12 11.78 20.46 20.01
C LYS A 12 12.34 20.41 21.45
N LEU A 13 11.77 19.58 22.31
CA LEU A 13 12.10 19.52 23.73
C LEU A 13 13.41 18.78 24.00
N TYR A 14 13.66 17.70 23.26
CA TYR A 14 14.73 16.75 23.56
C TYR A 14 15.76 16.60 22.43
N GLY A 15 15.63 17.33 21.33
CA GLY A 15 16.56 17.26 20.20
C GLY A 15 16.49 15.94 19.42
N ILE A 16 15.43 15.13 19.60
CA ILE A 16 15.30 13.82 18.97
C ILE A 16 14.98 13.99 17.48
N PRO A 17 15.83 13.50 16.56
CA PRO A 17 15.49 13.52 15.14
C PRO A 17 14.41 12.49 14.84
N CYS A 18 13.36 12.90 14.13
CA CYS A 18 12.23 12.06 13.82
C CYS A 18 11.89 12.11 12.32
N THR A 19 11.83 10.96 11.66
CA THR A 19 11.30 10.83 10.30
C THR A 19 9.94 10.16 10.36
N GLY A 20 8.90 10.90 9.96
CA GLY A 20 7.54 10.37 9.82
C GLY A 20 7.32 9.80 8.42
N LEU A 21 6.68 8.63 8.33
CA LEU A 21 6.35 8.00 7.05
C LEU A 21 4.85 7.80 6.92
N ARG A 22 4.27 8.27 5.83
CA ARG A 22 2.87 8.07 5.46
C ARG A 22 2.80 7.04 4.35
N PHE A 23 2.42 5.82 4.72
CA PHE A 23 2.21 4.75 3.76
C PHE A 23 0.85 4.88 3.08
N PHE A 24 0.83 4.63 1.78
CA PHE A 24 -0.39 4.46 1.02
C PHE A 24 -0.86 2.99 1.08
N THR A 25 -1.65 2.52 0.12
CA THR A 25 -2.18 1.15 0.19
C THR A 25 -1.09 0.14 -0.12
N VAL A 26 -0.48 -0.41 0.93
CA VAL A 26 0.58 -1.42 0.80
C VAL A 26 -0.01 -2.79 0.49
N TYR A 27 0.60 -3.50 -0.45
CA TYR A 27 0.22 -4.86 -0.84
C TYR A 27 1.45 -5.73 -1.07
N GLY A 28 1.27 -7.06 -0.99
CA GLY A 28 2.34 -8.03 -1.23
C GLY A 28 2.27 -9.25 -0.30
N PRO A 29 3.30 -10.12 -0.33
CA PRO A 29 3.45 -11.25 0.58
C PRO A 29 3.37 -10.85 2.06
N CYS A 30 2.90 -11.77 2.91
CA CYS A 30 2.76 -11.55 4.36
C CYS A 30 1.86 -10.36 4.75
N GLY A 31 0.98 -9.91 3.85
CA GLY A 31 0.11 -8.76 4.08
C GLY A 31 -0.97 -9.02 5.13
N ARG A 32 -1.55 -7.94 5.65
CA ARG A 32 -2.63 -8.02 6.64
C ARG A 32 -3.91 -8.58 6.03
N PRO A 33 -4.59 -9.54 6.71
CA PRO A 33 -5.81 -10.18 6.19
C PRO A 33 -7.02 -9.25 6.02
N ASP A 34 -7.03 -8.10 6.69
CA ASP A 34 -8.08 -7.07 6.60
C ASP A 34 -7.93 -6.13 5.39
N MET A 35 -6.81 -6.21 4.67
CA MET A 35 -6.62 -5.45 3.44
C MET A 35 -7.48 -5.98 2.29
N ALA A 36 -7.98 -5.08 1.44
CA ALA A 36 -8.94 -5.41 0.38
C ALA A 36 -8.46 -6.56 -0.53
N TYR A 37 -7.20 -6.53 -0.99
CA TYR A 37 -6.67 -7.59 -1.87
C TYR A 37 -6.66 -8.96 -1.19
N PHE A 38 -6.36 -9.01 0.10
CA PHE A 38 -6.38 -10.23 0.88
C PHE A 38 -7.82 -10.73 1.12
N GLY A 39 -8.72 -9.80 1.48
CA GLY A 39 -10.14 -10.07 1.64
C GLY A 39 -10.78 -10.59 0.34
N PHE A 40 -10.46 -9.97 -0.81
CA PHE A 40 -10.89 -10.45 -2.12
C PHE A 40 -10.38 -11.86 -2.41
N THR A 41 -9.09 -12.12 -2.19
CA THR A 41 -8.50 -13.45 -2.37
C THR A 41 -9.20 -14.51 -1.54
N ASN A 42 -9.46 -14.24 -0.25
CA ASN A 42 -10.16 -15.16 0.63
C ASN A 42 -11.59 -15.47 0.14
N LYS A 43 -12.32 -14.46 -0.33
CA LYS A 43 -13.66 -14.66 -0.91
C LYS A 43 -13.58 -15.46 -2.22
N MET A 44 -12.65 -15.14 -3.10
CA MET A 44 -12.44 -15.86 -4.36
C MET A 44 -12.14 -17.36 -4.13
N VAL A 45 -11.27 -17.67 -3.18
CA VAL A 45 -10.93 -19.07 -2.81
C VAL A 45 -12.15 -19.84 -2.29
N LYS A 46 -13.07 -19.15 -1.61
CA LYS A 46 -14.32 -19.75 -1.11
C LYS A 46 -15.45 -19.79 -2.13
N GLY A 47 -15.26 -19.22 -3.32
CA GLY A 47 -16.32 -19.05 -4.31
C GLY A 47 -17.39 -18.03 -3.90
N GLU A 48 -17.07 -17.12 -2.98
CA GLU A 48 -17.96 -16.05 -2.54
C GLU A 48 -17.85 -14.83 -3.47
N LYS A 49 -18.95 -14.06 -3.59
CA LYS A 49 -18.96 -12.81 -4.34
C LYS A 49 -18.03 -11.77 -3.70
N ILE A 50 -17.32 -11.02 -4.53
CA ILE A 50 -16.57 -9.85 -4.08
C ILE A 50 -17.37 -8.57 -4.29
N GLN A 51 -17.31 -7.67 -3.30
CA GLN A 51 -18.06 -6.42 -3.32
C GLN A 51 -17.15 -5.28 -3.78
N LEU A 52 -17.58 -4.59 -4.83
CA LEU A 52 -16.89 -3.44 -5.41
C LEU A 52 -17.71 -2.18 -5.16
N PHE A 53 -17.29 -1.38 -4.18
CA PHE A 53 -17.94 -0.14 -3.82
C PHE A 53 -17.72 0.94 -4.88
N ASN A 54 -18.61 1.95 -4.86
CA ASN A 54 -18.72 2.97 -5.89
C ASN A 54 -18.76 2.37 -7.31
N TYR A 55 -19.46 1.23 -7.47
CA TYR A 55 -19.54 0.50 -8.76
C TYR A 55 -18.17 0.15 -9.36
N GLY A 56 -17.12 0.08 -8.51
CA GLY A 56 -15.73 -0.15 -8.91
C GLY A 56 -15.04 1.08 -9.50
N ASP A 57 -15.68 2.24 -9.51
CA ASP A 57 -15.09 3.50 -9.96
C ASP A 57 -14.37 4.20 -8.80
N MET A 58 -13.26 3.63 -8.39
CA MET A 58 -12.38 4.13 -7.35
C MET A 58 -10.93 3.91 -7.76
N TYR A 59 -10.06 4.81 -7.32
CA TYR A 59 -8.64 4.75 -7.62
C TYR A 59 -7.82 4.71 -6.34
N ARG A 60 -6.83 3.83 -6.29
CA ARG A 60 -5.91 3.71 -5.16
C ARG A 60 -4.47 3.67 -5.64
N ASP A 61 -3.63 4.33 -4.89
CA ASP A 61 -2.19 4.24 -5.02
C ASP A 61 -1.73 2.98 -4.27
N PHE A 62 -1.52 1.89 -5.01
CA PHE A 62 -1.04 0.62 -4.48
C PHE A 62 0.49 0.57 -4.54
N THR A 63 1.11 0.30 -3.40
CA THR A 63 2.56 0.27 -3.26
C THR A 63 3.03 -1.11 -2.83
N TYR A 64 3.96 -1.69 -3.57
CA TYR A 64 4.49 -3.02 -3.26
C TYR A 64 5.35 -3.01 -1.99
N ILE A 65 5.24 -4.06 -1.18
CA ILE A 65 5.90 -4.13 0.13
C ILE A 65 7.41 -3.94 0.07
N ASP A 66 8.11 -4.50 -0.92
CA ASP A 66 9.56 -4.36 -1.01
C ASP A 66 9.97 -2.92 -1.32
N ASP A 67 9.16 -2.15 -2.05
CA ASP A 67 9.41 -0.73 -2.27
C ASP A 67 9.22 0.06 -0.97
N ILE A 68 8.24 -0.33 -0.14
CA ILE A 68 8.09 0.24 1.21
C ILE A 68 9.33 -0.04 2.05
N VAL A 69 9.81 -1.29 2.07
CA VAL A 69 11.00 -1.70 2.84
C VAL A 69 12.23 -0.94 2.37
N LYS A 70 12.46 -0.83 1.06
CA LYS A 70 13.56 -0.03 0.49
C LYS A 70 13.48 1.44 0.93
N GLY A 71 12.28 2.05 0.85
CA GLY A 71 12.08 3.44 1.26
C GLY A 71 12.33 3.63 2.76
N VAL A 72 11.85 2.73 3.62
CA VAL A 72 12.13 2.75 5.07
C VAL A 72 13.64 2.65 5.31
N SER A 73 14.32 1.71 4.66
CA SER A 73 15.77 1.54 4.81
C SER A 73 16.53 2.79 4.39
N ALA A 74 16.17 3.40 3.27
CA ALA A 74 16.82 4.62 2.80
C ALA A 74 16.69 5.79 3.80
N VAL A 75 15.50 6.00 4.38
CA VAL A 75 15.30 7.10 5.34
C VAL A 75 15.96 6.86 6.70
N MET A 76 16.30 5.62 7.04
CA MET A 76 17.03 5.29 8.28
C MET A 76 18.50 5.72 8.23
N GLU A 77 19.07 5.87 7.04
CA GLU A 77 20.48 6.22 6.87
C GLU A 77 20.77 7.71 7.15
N LYS A 78 19.75 8.57 7.07
CA LYS A 78 19.94 10.03 7.22
C LYS A 78 18.85 10.63 8.11
N ALA A 79 19.24 11.11 9.27
CA ALA A 79 18.37 11.88 10.14
C ALA A 79 18.04 13.26 9.53
N PRO A 80 16.83 13.81 9.76
CA PRO A 80 16.50 15.16 9.27
C PRO A 80 17.33 16.23 9.95
N ASP A 81 17.71 17.24 9.17
CA ASP A 81 18.38 18.43 9.67
C ASP A 81 17.43 19.27 10.54
N ALA A 82 17.99 20.11 11.42
CA ALA A 82 17.21 21.05 12.20
C ALA A 82 16.69 22.18 11.31
N ASN A 83 15.43 22.56 11.49
CA ASN A 83 14.89 23.78 10.93
C ASN A 83 15.33 25.03 11.73
N GLU A 84 14.88 26.22 11.35
CA GLU A 84 15.18 27.49 12.01
C GLU A 84 14.82 27.51 13.51
N ASP A 85 13.78 26.73 13.92
CA ASP A 85 13.34 26.59 15.31
C ASP A 85 14.11 25.51 16.07
N GLY A 86 15.09 24.86 15.46
CA GLY A 86 15.85 23.77 16.05
C GLY A 86 15.11 22.41 16.07
N VAL A 87 13.99 22.27 15.36
CA VAL A 87 13.20 21.04 15.28
C VAL A 87 13.74 20.16 14.15
N ARG A 88 13.96 18.88 14.45
CA ARG A 88 14.50 17.86 13.53
C ARG A 88 13.42 16.84 13.16
N VAL A 89 12.36 17.32 12.51
CA VAL A 89 11.24 16.46 12.05
C VAL A 89 11.00 16.66 10.57
N LYS A 90 10.94 15.55 9.83
CA LYS A 90 10.49 15.55 8.46
C LYS A 90 9.51 14.41 8.19
N VAL A 91 8.49 14.66 7.37
CA VAL A 91 7.46 13.66 7.03
C VAL A 91 7.50 13.41 5.52
N TYR A 92 7.56 12.14 5.12
CA TYR A 92 7.55 11.73 3.73
C TYR A 92 6.35 10.84 3.44
N ASN A 93 5.78 10.99 2.26
CA ASN A 93 4.87 10.00 1.70
C ASN A 93 5.68 8.90 1.02
N ILE A 94 5.25 7.65 1.19
CA ILE A 94 5.74 6.51 0.42
C ILE A 94 4.55 5.89 -0.30
N GLY A 95 4.50 6.03 -1.61
CA GLY A 95 3.47 5.52 -2.51
C GLY A 95 4.03 5.32 -3.90
N ASN A 96 3.32 4.59 -4.75
CA ASN A 96 3.78 4.28 -6.10
C ASN A 96 3.62 5.47 -7.08
N HIS A 97 2.94 6.54 -6.67
CA HIS A 97 2.68 7.72 -7.50
C HIS A 97 1.92 7.42 -8.81
N GLN A 98 1.20 6.28 -8.84
CA GLN A 98 0.43 5.81 -9.99
C GLN A 98 -0.88 5.17 -9.52
N PRO A 99 -1.93 5.96 -9.28
CA PRO A 99 -3.23 5.43 -8.90
C PRO A 99 -3.79 4.52 -9.98
N VAL A 100 -4.23 3.34 -9.60
CA VAL A 100 -4.90 2.39 -10.50
C VAL A 100 -6.37 2.23 -10.12
N SER A 101 -7.23 1.97 -11.10
CA SER A 101 -8.63 1.72 -10.84
C SER A 101 -8.84 0.41 -10.08
N LEU A 102 -9.84 0.38 -9.21
CA LEU A 102 -10.18 -0.84 -8.46
C LEU A 102 -10.53 -2.01 -9.38
N LYS A 103 -11.18 -1.76 -10.52
CA LYS A 103 -11.49 -2.78 -11.52
C LYS A 103 -10.22 -3.41 -12.09
N PHE A 104 -9.28 -2.59 -12.56
CA PHE A 104 -8.01 -3.08 -13.09
C PHE A 104 -7.19 -3.84 -12.04
N PHE A 105 -7.22 -3.37 -10.79
CA PHE A 105 -6.58 -4.05 -9.68
C PHE A 105 -7.15 -5.46 -9.47
N VAL A 106 -8.48 -5.59 -9.41
CA VAL A 106 -9.17 -6.87 -9.23
C VAL A 106 -8.92 -7.83 -10.39
N GLU A 107 -9.00 -7.36 -11.63
CA GLU A 107 -8.73 -8.16 -12.84
C GLU A 107 -7.29 -8.69 -12.83
N THR A 108 -6.32 -7.83 -12.46
CA THR A 108 -4.91 -8.24 -12.34
C THR A 108 -4.70 -9.25 -11.22
N LEU A 109 -5.36 -9.05 -10.06
CA LEU A 109 -5.32 -9.99 -8.95
C LEU A 109 -5.88 -11.36 -9.35
N GLU A 110 -7.05 -11.42 -9.99
CA GLU A 110 -7.66 -12.67 -10.49
C GLU A 110 -6.72 -13.40 -11.47
N LYS A 111 -6.11 -12.66 -12.39
CA LYS A 111 -5.14 -13.20 -13.34
C LYS A 111 -3.94 -13.84 -12.62
N CYS A 112 -3.37 -13.15 -11.63
CA CYS A 112 -2.23 -13.65 -10.86
C CYS A 112 -2.60 -14.87 -10.00
N LEU A 113 -3.77 -14.84 -9.34
CA LEU A 113 -4.26 -15.96 -8.53
C LEU A 113 -4.53 -17.21 -9.38
N ARG A 114 -5.10 -17.07 -10.56
CA ARG A 114 -5.30 -18.19 -11.51
C ARG A 114 -3.96 -18.76 -11.96
N LYS A 115 -3.01 -17.91 -12.34
CA LYS A 115 -1.66 -18.33 -12.76
C LYS A 115 -0.93 -19.09 -11.64
N ALA A 116 -1.11 -18.69 -10.39
CA ALA A 116 -0.55 -19.37 -9.21
C ALA A 116 -1.37 -20.60 -8.77
N GLY A 117 -2.45 -20.95 -9.47
CA GLY A 117 -3.33 -22.08 -9.13
C GLY A 117 -4.10 -21.88 -7.83
N VAL A 118 -4.31 -20.65 -7.38
CA VAL A 118 -5.06 -20.34 -6.15
C VAL A 118 -6.57 -20.41 -6.38
N ILE A 119 -7.03 -19.98 -7.55
CA ILE A 119 -8.42 -20.04 -7.99
C ILE A 119 -8.49 -20.58 -9.42
N ASP A 120 -9.61 -21.21 -9.78
CA ASP A 120 -9.81 -21.74 -11.13
C ASP A 120 -10.64 -20.80 -12.01
N ASN A 121 -11.60 -20.08 -11.43
CA ASN A 121 -12.55 -19.21 -12.11
C ASN A 121 -12.46 -17.76 -11.61
N GLU A 122 -12.99 -16.85 -12.39
CA GLU A 122 -13.19 -15.46 -11.97
C GLU A 122 -14.28 -15.37 -10.89
N ALA A 123 -14.13 -14.41 -9.98
CA ALA A 123 -15.12 -14.17 -8.95
C ALA A 123 -16.37 -13.49 -9.51
N GLU A 124 -17.53 -13.82 -8.98
CA GLU A 124 -18.73 -13.03 -9.17
C GLU A 124 -18.56 -11.68 -8.46
N LYS A 125 -18.82 -10.58 -9.20
CA LYS A 125 -18.64 -9.21 -8.71
C LYS A 125 -20.00 -8.58 -8.42
N GLU A 126 -20.17 -8.12 -7.17
CA GLU A 126 -21.32 -7.33 -6.74
C GLU A 126 -20.94 -5.85 -6.70
N PHE A 127 -21.60 -5.03 -7.50
CA PHE A 127 -21.33 -3.61 -7.58
C PHE A 127 -22.27 -2.85 -6.64
N LEU A 128 -21.70 -2.09 -5.70
CA LEU A 128 -22.43 -1.39 -4.64
C LEU A 128 -22.17 0.13 -4.70
N PRO A 129 -23.09 0.95 -4.18
CA PRO A 129 -22.84 2.38 -4.00
C PRO A 129 -21.60 2.64 -3.14
N MET A 130 -21.07 3.87 -3.23
CA MET A 130 -19.94 4.31 -2.39
C MET A 130 -20.32 4.28 -0.90
N GLN A 131 -19.41 3.78 -0.07
CA GLN A 131 -19.62 3.80 1.38
C GLN A 131 -19.40 5.19 1.96
N PRO A 132 -20.17 5.59 3.00
CA PRO A 132 -19.92 6.83 3.71
C PRO A 132 -18.49 6.86 4.31
N GLY A 133 -17.78 7.96 4.07
CA GLY A 133 -16.41 8.14 4.58
C GLY A 133 -15.30 7.51 3.73
N ASP A 134 -15.64 6.77 2.67
CA ASP A 134 -14.63 6.32 1.72
C ASP A 134 -14.19 7.46 0.79
N VAL A 135 -13.00 7.34 0.19
CA VAL A 135 -12.45 8.37 -0.69
C VAL A 135 -12.42 7.86 -2.13
N TYR A 136 -12.74 8.73 -3.08
CA TYR A 136 -12.75 8.40 -4.50
C TYR A 136 -11.36 7.98 -5.01
N GLN A 137 -10.32 8.75 -4.63
CA GLN A 137 -8.96 8.53 -5.08
C GLN A 137 -7.94 8.79 -3.98
N THR A 138 -6.89 7.97 -3.93
CA THR A 138 -5.66 8.26 -3.21
C THR A 138 -4.51 8.41 -4.21
N TYR A 139 -3.63 9.38 -3.94
CA TYR A 139 -2.49 9.70 -4.80
C TYR A 139 -1.33 10.19 -3.95
N ALA A 140 -0.18 9.51 -4.02
CA ALA A 140 1.00 9.89 -3.26
C ALA A 140 1.84 10.91 -4.02
N ASP A 141 2.05 12.08 -3.44
CA ASP A 141 3.16 12.93 -3.84
C ASP A 141 4.42 12.47 -3.11
N VAL A 142 5.37 11.90 -3.85
CA VAL A 142 6.63 11.34 -3.34
C VAL A 142 7.84 12.18 -3.73
N SER A 143 7.63 13.37 -4.25
CA SER A 143 8.69 14.26 -4.78
C SER A 143 9.77 14.57 -3.74
N GLU A 144 9.39 14.76 -2.48
CA GLU A 144 10.34 15.02 -1.39
C GLU A 144 11.19 13.79 -1.06
N LEU A 145 10.61 12.60 -1.09
CA LEU A 145 11.34 11.34 -0.87
C LEU A 145 12.36 11.11 -1.99
N GLU A 146 11.94 11.32 -3.24
CA GLU A 146 12.80 11.19 -4.42
C GLU A 146 13.95 12.21 -4.37
N LYS A 147 13.65 13.46 -4.01
CA LYS A 147 14.66 14.53 -3.91
C LYS A 147 15.71 14.24 -2.85
N ASP A 148 15.31 13.79 -1.65
CA ASP A 148 16.21 13.70 -0.51
C ASP A 148 16.99 12.38 -0.45
N PHE A 149 16.43 11.31 -1.03
CA PHE A 149 16.99 9.94 -0.96
C PHE A 149 17.25 9.30 -2.33
N GLY A 150 16.90 9.98 -3.44
CA GLY A 150 17.03 9.39 -4.78
C GLY A 150 16.19 8.13 -5.00
N PHE A 151 15.15 7.93 -4.19
CA PHE A 151 14.33 6.73 -4.18
C PHE A 151 12.87 7.04 -4.50
N LYS A 152 12.29 6.22 -5.37
CA LYS A 152 10.89 6.25 -5.75
C LYS A 152 10.38 4.82 -5.93
N PRO A 153 9.24 4.44 -5.30
CA PRO A 153 8.57 3.19 -5.61
C PRO A 153 8.20 3.09 -7.09
N ASP A 154 8.48 1.95 -7.73
CA ASP A 154 8.21 1.76 -9.16
C ASP A 154 7.81 0.32 -9.54
N THR A 155 7.64 -0.57 -8.58
CA THR A 155 7.27 -1.96 -8.85
C THR A 155 5.91 -2.04 -9.56
N PRO A 156 5.83 -2.61 -10.78
CA PRO A 156 4.57 -2.78 -11.50
C PRO A 156 3.58 -3.64 -10.71
N LEU A 157 2.28 -3.28 -10.79
CA LEU A 157 1.21 -3.95 -10.04
C LEU A 157 1.20 -5.47 -10.26
N GLU A 158 1.32 -5.93 -11.52
CA GLU A 158 1.30 -7.35 -11.85
C GLU A 158 2.47 -8.12 -11.22
N VAL A 159 3.63 -7.51 -11.08
CA VAL A 159 4.82 -8.12 -10.44
C VAL A 159 4.54 -8.38 -8.97
N GLY A 160 4.09 -7.36 -8.25
CA GLY A 160 3.81 -7.50 -6.82
C GLY A 160 2.61 -8.41 -6.52
N LEU A 161 1.56 -8.40 -7.36
CA LEU A 161 0.42 -9.32 -7.21
C LEU A 161 0.79 -10.76 -7.56
N THR A 162 1.72 -10.98 -8.50
CA THR A 162 2.25 -12.31 -8.77
C THR A 162 2.98 -12.86 -7.55
N ALA A 163 3.89 -12.08 -6.96
CA ALA A 163 4.60 -12.47 -5.75
C ALA A 163 3.64 -12.76 -4.58
N PHE A 164 2.59 -11.95 -4.41
CA PHE A 164 1.54 -12.20 -3.42
C PHE A 164 0.80 -13.53 -3.69
N ALA A 165 0.39 -13.78 -4.93
CA ALA A 165 -0.36 -14.98 -5.31
C ALA A 165 0.45 -16.26 -5.10
N GLU A 166 1.74 -16.25 -5.46
CA GLU A 166 2.67 -17.36 -5.24
C GLU A 166 2.91 -17.62 -3.75
N TRP A 167 3.11 -16.54 -2.97
CA TRP A 167 3.19 -16.66 -1.52
C TRP A 167 1.92 -17.23 -0.90
N TYR A 168 0.74 -16.74 -1.32
CA TYR A 168 -0.55 -17.23 -0.82
C TYR A 168 -0.74 -18.72 -1.13
N ALA A 169 -0.42 -19.16 -2.36
CA ALA A 169 -0.45 -20.55 -2.75
C ALA A 169 0.47 -21.42 -1.88
N GLY A 170 1.71 -20.96 -1.64
CA GLY A 170 2.68 -21.69 -0.82
C GLY A 170 2.33 -21.74 0.66
N TYR A 171 1.73 -20.69 1.21
CA TYR A 171 1.42 -20.58 2.65
C TYR A 171 0.09 -21.27 3.03
N TYR A 172 -0.99 -21.04 2.25
CA TYR A 172 -2.33 -21.51 2.59
C TYR A 172 -2.72 -22.86 1.95
N ARG A 173 -2.01 -23.30 0.92
CA ARG A 173 -2.30 -24.57 0.23
C ARG A 173 -1.30 -25.70 0.53
N ARG A 174 -0.39 -25.51 1.46
CA ARG A 174 0.38 -26.63 2.02
C ARG A 174 -0.55 -27.50 2.86
N LYS A 175 -1.22 -28.45 2.19
CA LYS A 175 -1.84 -29.62 2.81
C LYS A 175 -1.07 -30.85 2.40
#